data_d50618a2dc6bb3df5d2ef206a51b14ff
#
_entry.id   d50618a2dc6bb3df5d2ef206a51b14ff
#
_cell.length_a   1.000
_cell.length_b   1.000
_cell.length_c   1.000
_cell.angle_alpha   90.00
_cell.angle_beta   90.00
_cell.angle_gamma   90.00
#
_symmetry.space_group_name_H-M   'P 1'
#
loop_
_entity.id
_entity.type
_entity.pdbx_description
1 polymer ?
#
loop_
_entity_poly.entity_id
_entity_poly.type
_entity_poly.pdbx_seq_one_letter_code
_entity_poly.pdbx_strand_id
1 'polypeptide(L)' 'MEKITISTEFIKLDSFLKYVSAVASGGEAKIRIAEGEVKVNGEVCTMRGKKIHPGDIVELDGNQFEAVGK' A
#
# COMPACT_ATOMS: atom_id res chain seq x y z
N MET A 1 -6.94 12.49 -1.74
CA MET A 1 -6.19 11.37 -1.14
C MET A 1 -7.03 10.74 -0.04
N GLU A 2 -7.20 9.45 -0.09
CA GLU A 2 -7.98 8.73 0.90
C GLU A 2 -7.12 8.40 2.11
N LYS A 3 -7.63 8.67 3.32
CA LYS A 3 -6.93 8.35 4.57
C LYS A 3 -7.43 7.04 5.11
N ILE A 4 -6.49 6.13 5.40
CA ILE A 4 -6.80 4.77 5.84
C ILE A 4 -6.23 4.58 7.24
N THR A 5 -7.11 4.38 8.21
CA THR A 5 -6.70 4.17 9.59
C THR A 5 -6.15 2.76 9.78
N ILE A 6 -4.96 2.64 10.33
CA ILE A 6 -4.40 1.36 10.71
C ILE A 6 -4.24 1.33 12.23
N SER A 7 -4.52 0.19 12.83
CA SER A 7 -4.48 0.05 14.30
C SER A 7 -3.19 -0.61 14.79
N THR A 8 -2.31 -0.97 13.86
CA THR A 8 -1.02 -1.59 14.17
C THR A 8 0.09 -0.59 13.94
N GLU A 9 1.29 -0.92 14.40
CA GLU A 9 2.46 -0.07 14.23
C GLU A 9 2.80 0.10 12.74
N PHE A 10 2.61 -0.95 11.96
CA PHE A 10 2.79 -0.92 10.51
C PHE A 10 1.94 -2.01 9.90
N ILE A 11 1.81 -1.95 8.57
CA ILE A 11 1.15 -3.00 7.79
C ILE A 11 2.01 -3.24 6.55
N LYS A 12 2.15 -4.48 6.13
CA LYS A 12 2.93 -4.80 4.92
C LYS A 12 2.23 -4.26 3.69
N LEU A 13 3.00 -3.86 2.68
CA LEU A 13 2.46 -3.22 1.48
C LEU A 13 1.40 -4.07 0.78
N ASP A 14 1.64 -5.37 0.59
CA ASP A 14 0.67 -6.24 -0.05
C ASP A 14 -0.64 -6.32 0.74
N SER A 15 -0.54 -6.42 2.06
CA SER A 15 -1.71 -6.42 2.93
C SER A 15 -2.43 -5.08 2.91
N PHE A 16 -1.69 -3.97 2.83
CA PHE A 16 -2.29 -2.65 2.76
C PHE A 16 -3.12 -2.49 1.50
N LEU A 17 -2.60 -2.92 0.34
CA LEU A 17 -3.33 -2.83 -0.92
C LEU A 17 -4.62 -3.64 -0.90
N LYS A 18 -4.59 -4.79 -0.27
CA LYS A 18 -5.79 -5.60 -0.10
C LYS A 18 -6.75 -4.94 0.88
N TYR A 19 -6.23 -4.39 1.96
CA TYR A 19 -7.03 -3.73 3.00
C TYR A 19 -7.83 -2.55 2.45
N VAL A 20 -7.22 -1.77 1.55
CA VAL A 20 -7.90 -0.61 0.94
C VAL A 20 -8.72 -1.00 -0.30
N SER A 21 -8.77 -2.28 -0.63
CA SER A 21 -9.48 -2.81 -1.79
C SER A 21 -8.93 -2.29 -3.12
N ALA A 22 -7.66 -1.91 -3.15
CA ALA A 22 -7.00 -1.53 -4.40
C ALA A 22 -6.71 -2.76 -5.26
N VAL A 23 -6.63 -3.93 -4.62
CA VAL A 23 -6.49 -5.21 -5.30
C VAL A 23 -7.47 -6.20 -4.66
N ALA A 24 -7.83 -7.26 -5.38
CA ALA A 24 -8.81 -8.24 -4.92
C ALA A 24 -8.18 -9.32 -4.05
N SER A 25 -6.87 -9.56 -4.17
CA SER A 25 -6.21 -10.65 -3.46
C SER A 25 -4.75 -10.32 -3.21
N GLY A 26 -4.12 -11.08 -2.30
CA GLY A 26 -2.68 -10.97 -2.06
C GLY A 26 -1.86 -11.37 -3.28
N GLY A 27 -2.36 -12.32 -4.07
CA GLY A 27 -1.68 -12.70 -5.31
C GLY A 27 -1.65 -11.58 -6.33
N GLU A 28 -2.75 -10.87 -6.47
CA GLU A 28 -2.81 -9.70 -7.35
C GLU A 28 -1.84 -8.60 -6.85
N ALA A 29 -1.84 -8.35 -5.55
CA ALA A 29 -0.95 -7.37 -4.95
C ALA A 29 0.51 -7.70 -5.27
N LYS A 30 0.90 -8.96 -5.12
CA LYS A 30 2.26 -9.40 -5.39
C LYS A 30 2.67 -9.09 -6.82
N ILE A 31 1.80 -9.39 -7.78
CA ILE A 31 2.07 -9.17 -9.20
C ILE A 31 2.20 -7.68 -9.49
N ARG A 32 1.25 -6.86 -9.00
CA ARG A 32 1.23 -5.43 -9.26
C ARG A 32 2.48 -4.76 -8.66
N ILE A 33 2.88 -5.17 -7.46
CA ILE A 33 4.08 -4.64 -6.81
C ILE A 33 5.33 -5.03 -7.59
N ALA A 34 5.44 -6.30 -7.97
CA ALA A 34 6.63 -6.80 -8.69
C ALA A 34 6.80 -6.12 -10.04
N GLU A 35 5.71 -5.73 -10.68
CA GLU A 35 5.76 -5.06 -11.99
C GLU A 35 6.05 -3.56 -11.89
N GLY A 36 6.25 -3.04 -10.68
CA GLY A 36 6.59 -1.64 -10.49
C GLY A 36 5.43 -0.70 -10.64
N GLU A 37 4.19 -1.18 -10.45
CA GLU A 37 2.99 -0.37 -10.60
C GLU A 37 2.61 0.38 -9.33
N VAL A 38 3.28 0.09 -8.21
CA VAL A 38 2.95 0.66 -6.90
C VAL A 38 4.05 1.62 -6.47
N LYS A 39 3.65 2.77 -5.96
CA LYS A 39 4.59 3.75 -5.41
C LYS A 39 4.34 3.92 -3.92
N VAL A 40 5.42 4.11 -3.18
CA VAL A 40 5.35 4.45 -1.76
C VAL A 40 6.11 5.77 -1.58
N ASN A 41 5.41 6.78 -1.09
CA ASN A 41 5.96 8.12 -0.91
C ASN A 41 6.59 8.66 -2.20
N GLY A 42 5.94 8.39 -3.34
CA GLY A 42 6.36 8.89 -4.64
C GLY A 42 7.40 8.05 -5.35
N GLU A 43 7.88 6.98 -4.76
CA GLU A 43 8.90 6.11 -5.35
C GLU A 43 8.35 4.73 -5.64
N VAL A 44 8.70 4.17 -6.79
CA VAL A 44 8.31 2.80 -7.14
C VAL A 44 8.87 1.83 -6.09
N CYS A 45 8.01 0.98 -5.57
CA CYS A 45 8.38 -0.04 -4.60
C CYS A 45 8.02 -1.41 -5.15
N THR A 46 9.02 -2.29 -5.26
CA THR A 46 8.81 -3.65 -5.75
C THR A 46 8.87 -4.70 -4.64
N MET A 47 8.91 -4.25 -3.39
CA MET A 47 9.00 -5.14 -2.23
C MET A 47 7.63 -5.27 -1.58
N ARG A 48 6.99 -6.43 -1.76
CA ARG A 48 5.65 -6.67 -1.21
C ARG A 48 5.63 -6.63 0.32
N GLY A 49 6.76 -6.91 0.95
CA GLY A 49 6.89 -6.89 2.41
C GLY A 49 7.29 -5.54 2.97
N LYS A 50 7.30 -4.49 2.14
CA LYS A 50 7.62 -3.13 2.62
C LYS A 50 6.67 -2.75 3.75
N LYS A 51 7.22 -2.33 4.89
CA LYS A 51 6.41 -1.90 6.03
C LYS A 51 5.85 -0.50 5.78
N ILE A 52 4.53 -0.38 5.83
CA ILE A 52 3.83 0.89 5.67
C ILE A 52 3.45 1.38 7.05
N HIS A 53 3.96 2.55 7.42
CA HIS A 53 3.72 3.17 8.73
C HIS A 53 2.75 4.34 8.60
N PRO A 54 2.15 4.80 9.69
CA PRO A 54 1.36 6.03 9.66
C PRO A 54 2.17 7.18 9.06
N GLY A 55 1.56 7.90 8.14
CA GLY A 55 2.22 8.96 7.39
C GLY A 55 2.70 8.55 6.01
N ASP A 56 2.82 7.26 5.74
CA ASP A 56 3.24 6.80 4.41
C ASP A 56 2.08 6.90 3.42
N ILE A 57 2.41 7.24 2.18
CA ILE A 57 1.44 7.37 1.09
C ILE A 57 1.71 6.29 0.06
N VAL A 58 0.68 5.51 -0.25
CA VAL A 58 0.75 4.43 -1.24
C VAL A 58 -0.09 4.81 -2.44
N GLU A 59 0.45 4.62 -3.63
CA GLU A 59 -0.24 4.96 -4.87
C GLU A 59 -0.33 3.76 -5.80
N LEU A 60 -1.51 3.55 -6.38
CA LEU A 60 -1.75 2.51 -7.38
C LEU A 60 -2.89 2.96 -8.27
N ASP A 61 -2.70 2.84 -9.59
CA ASP A 61 -3.72 3.20 -10.60
C ASP A 61 -4.21 4.64 -10.45
N GLY A 62 -3.33 5.55 -10.08
CA GLY A 62 -3.69 6.95 -9.92
C GLY A 62 -4.42 7.29 -8.63
N ASN A 63 -4.68 6.31 -7.80
CA ASN A 63 -5.30 6.53 -6.49
C ASN A 63 -4.24 6.58 -5.42
N GLN A 64 -4.37 7.53 -4.49
CA GLN A 64 -3.41 7.68 -3.39
C GLN A 64 -4.10 7.40 -2.07
N PHE A 65 -3.43 6.63 -1.22
CA PHE A 65 -3.94 6.25 0.10
C PHE A 65 -2.88 6.63 1.13
N GLU A 66 -3.28 7.38 2.14
CA GLU A 66 -2.39 7.73 3.24
C GLU A 66 -2.72 6.86 4.46
N ALA A 67 -1.71 6.14 4.97
CA ALA A 67 -1.88 5.40 6.22
C ALA A 67 -1.88 6.39 7.37
N VAL A 68 -2.86 6.27 8.28
CA VAL A 68 -2.92 7.13 9.46
C VAL A 68 -3.04 6.26 10.69
N GLY A 69 -2.43 6.71 11.78
CA GLY A 69 -2.48 6.00 13.06
C GLY A 69 -3.84 6.17 13.72
N LYS A 70 -4.18 5.18 14.51
CA LYS A 70 -5.41 5.19 15.26
C LYS A 70 -5.35 6.17 16.42
#